data_4cfdfbde1647d63e4a011e2e7193024d
#
_entry.id   4cfdfbde1647d63e4a011e2e7193024d
#
_cell.length_a   1.000
_cell.length_b   1.000
_cell.length_c   1.000
_cell.angle_alpha   90.00
_cell.angle_beta   90.00
_cell.angle_gamma   90.00
#
_symmetry.space_group_name_H-M   'P 1'
#
loop_
_entity.id
_entity.type
_entity.pdbx_description
1 polymer ?
#
loop_
_entity_poly.entity_id
_entity_poly.type
_entity_poly.pdbx_seq_one_letter_code
_entity_poly.pdbx_strand_id
1 'polypeptide(L)'
;MIRFEQVSVTYGDASAPAVQGIDLTVPEGELCLLVGPSGVGKSTVLNAVCGLVPHFTGGTLRGRVTVDGRDTRTHKPRELADVVGTVGQDPLSHFVTDTVEDELAYGMESLGLAPDVMRRRVEETLDLLGLADLRDRAITTLSGGQRQRVAIGSVLTTHPKVLVLDEPTSALDPAAAEEVLAVLQRLVHDLGTTVLLAEHRLERVVQYADQVILLPAPGAAPLMGDPADIMAVSPVHPPVVALGRLAGWSPLPLSVRDARRKAGPLRDRLSALTPPARGAKTAPAAATTTTSNATSSAMAVPPLVPTPPASPASSLSVPAASPVTPASPAAVVSGLTVHRGRIDALHRVNLTVRPGETIALMGRNGAGKSTLLTTLVGMHEPSSGTVRVGDATPHRTTPRTLLRHVGLVPQEPRDLLYADTVAAECAAADHDASAPAGSCRDLVTRLLPDVPDSVHPRDLSEGQRLALALAVVLTARPPLLLLDEPTRGLDYAAKARLIELLHALAAEGHAIVLATHDVELAAELAHRVVILADGEIVADGPTDEVVVSSPSFAPQVSKVLAPLPWLTVSQVARALEARA
;
A
#
# COMPACT_ATOMS: atom_id res chain seq x y z
N MET A 1 -16.87 -13.70 -22.39
CA MET A 1 -15.95 -14.77 -22.01
C MET A 1 -16.20 -15.30 -20.59
N ILE A 2 -16.24 -14.46 -19.56
CA ILE A 2 -16.65 -14.82 -18.20
C ILE A 2 -18.03 -14.25 -17.92
N ARG A 3 -18.97 -15.07 -17.40
CA ARG A 3 -20.33 -14.63 -17.11
C ARG A 3 -20.73 -14.98 -15.68
N PHE A 4 -21.23 -14.00 -14.97
CA PHE A 4 -21.81 -14.14 -13.64
C PHE A 4 -23.33 -13.97 -13.75
N GLU A 5 -24.09 -14.93 -13.23
CA GLU A 5 -25.56 -14.92 -13.23
C GLU A 5 -26.03 -15.02 -11.78
N GLN A 6 -26.45 -13.89 -11.19
CA GLN A 6 -26.96 -13.76 -9.83
C GLN A 6 -26.07 -14.44 -8.76
N VAL A 7 -24.74 -14.21 -8.87
CA VAL A 7 -23.74 -14.91 -8.05
C VAL A 7 -23.68 -14.33 -6.66
N SER A 8 -23.75 -15.21 -5.66
CA SER A 8 -23.50 -14.91 -4.25
C SER A 8 -22.66 -16.00 -3.62
N VAL A 9 -21.70 -15.63 -2.77
CA VAL A 9 -20.82 -16.57 -2.09
C VAL A 9 -20.84 -16.31 -0.59
N THR A 10 -21.07 -17.38 0.20
CA THR A 10 -21.05 -17.34 1.67
C THR A 10 -20.07 -18.38 2.19
N TYR A 11 -19.16 -18.00 3.09
CA TYR A 11 -18.16 -18.88 3.69
C TYR A 11 -18.61 -19.35 5.09
N GLY A 12 -18.44 -20.65 5.36
CA GLY A 12 -18.72 -21.24 6.67
C GLY A 12 -20.07 -20.85 7.23
N ASP A 13 -20.10 -20.47 8.51
CA ASP A 13 -21.30 -20.05 9.23
C ASP A 13 -21.49 -18.52 9.23
N ALA A 14 -20.86 -17.80 8.29
CA ALA A 14 -21.02 -16.35 8.19
C ALA A 14 -22.48 -15.98 7.95
N SER A 15 -22.98 -15.02 8.72
CA SER A 15 -24.37 -14.53 8.65
C SER A 15 -24.65 -13.71 7.37
N ALA A 16 -23.62 -13.19 6.74
CA ALA A 16 -23.70 -12.39 5.51
C ALA A 16 -22.81 -12.98 4.40
N PRO A 17 -23.24 -12.89 3.13
CA PRO A 17 -22.42 -13.33 2.02
C PRO A 17 -21.20 -12.40 1.82
N ALA A 18 -20.07 -12.99 1.44
CA ALA A 18 -18.85 -12.24 1.08
C ALA A 18 -19.07 -11.40 -0.20
N VAL A 19 -19.84 -11.92 -1.14
CA VAL A 19 -20.33 -11.21 -2.32
C VAL A 19 -21.78 -11.60 -2.60
N GLN A 20 -22.60 -10.66 -3.12
CA GLN A 20 -24.01 -10.88 -3.30
C GLN A 20 -24.51 -10.32 -4.66
N GLY A 21 -25.29 -11.14 -5.36
CA GLY A 21 -26.08 -10.71 -6.53
C GLY A 21 -25.21 -10.18 -7.69
N ILE A 22 -24.02 -10.74 -7.90
CA ILE A 22 -23.18 -10.35 -9.04
C ILE A 22 -23.83 -10.84 -10.33
N ASP A 23 -24.15 -9.90 -11.21
CA ASP A 23 -24.76 -10.16 -12.52
C ASP A 23 -24.06 -9.29 -13.57
N LEU A 24 -23.07 -9.84 -14.25
CA LEU A 24 -22.26 -9.13 -15.23
C LEU A 24 -21.53 -10.10 -16.16
N THR A 25 -21.04 -9.58 -17.28
CA THR A 25 -20.24 -10.34 -18.24
C THR A 25 -18.93 -9.60 -18.52
N VAL A 26 -17.79 -10.30 -18.32
CA VAL A 26 -16.47 -9.82 -18.75
C VAL A 26 -16.31 -10.16 -20.23
N PRO A 27 -16.09 -9.16 -21.10
CA PRO A 27 -15.87 -9.39 -22.53
C PRO A 27 -14.62 -10.22 -22.81
N GLU A 28 -14.55 -10.76 -24.00
CA GLU A 28 -13.39 -11.51 -24.49
C GLU A 28 -12.32 -10.54 -24.99
N GLY A 29 -11.05 -10.85 -24.68
CA GLY A 29 -9.90 -10.06 -25.17
C GLY A 29 -9.74 -8.69 -24.53
N GLU A 30 -10.36 -8.45 -23.35
CA GLU A 30 -10.25 -7.19 -22.62
C GLU A 30 -9.50 -7.36 -21.30
N LEU A 31 -8.84 -6.28 -20.86
CA LEU A 31 -8.33 -6.13 -19.50
C LEU A 31 -9.41 -5.52 -18.61
N CYS A 32 -10.01 -6.36 -17.78
CA CYS A 32 -11.02 -5.96 -16.81
C CYS A 32 -10.37 -5.77 -15.43
N LEU A 33 -10.46 -4.56 -14.88
CA LEU A 33 -9.92 -4.22 -13.57
C LEU A 33 -11.01 -4.30 -12.49
N LEU A 34 -10.82 -5.19 -11.51
CA LEU A 34 -11.71 -5.35 -10.36
C LEU A 34 -11.25 -4.43 -9.22
N VAL A 35 -12.06 -3.46 -8.83
CA VAL A 35 -11.75 -2.45 -7.82
C VAL A 35 -12.76 -2.45 -6.67
N GLY A 36 -12.34 -1.95 -5.53
CA GLY A 36 -13.17 -1.79 -4.33
C GLY A 36 -12.35 -1.78 -3.05
N PRO A 37 -12.94 -1.39 -1.91
CA PRO A 37 -12.28 -1.43 -0.60
C PRO A 37 -11.76 -2.82 -0.23
N SER A 38 -10.86 -2.90 0.77
CA SER A 38 -10.44 -4.19 1.32
C SER A 38 -11.62 -4.90 1.97
N GLY A 39 -11.63 -6.24 1.86
CA GLY A 39 -12.69 -7.08 2.45
C GLY A 39 -14.02 -7.09 1.70
N VAL A 40 -14.14 -6.39 0.56
CA VAL A 40 -15.40 -6.33 -0.21
C VAL A 40 -15.66 -7.59 -1.04
N GLY A 41 -14.72 -8.54 -1.07
CA GLY A 41 -14.87 -9.82 -1.78
C GLY A 41 -14.20 -9.92 -3.14
N LYS A 42 -13.22 -9.05 -3.46
CA LYS A 42 -12.47 -9.12 -4.74
C LYS A 42 -11.86 -10.49 -4.99
N SER A 43 -11.06 -11.01 -4.05
CA SER A 43 -10.45 -12.34 -4.17
C SER A 43 -11.51 -13.47 -4.23
N THR A 44 -12.68 -13.27 -3.58
CA THR A 44 -13.80 -14.22 -3.70
C THR A 44 -14.34 -14.29 -5.13
N VAL A 45 -14.47 -13.13 -5.81
CA VAL A 45 -14.88 -13.07 -7.23
C VAL A 45 -13.85 -13.76 -8.12
N LEU A 46 -12.55 -13.47 -7.93
CA LEU A 46 -11.47 -14.11 -8.66
C LEU A 46 -11.47 -15.64 -8.45
N ASN A 47 -11.59 -16.08 -7.20
CA ASN A 47 -11.64 -17.50 -6.85
C ASN A 47 -12.87 -18.23 -7.42
N ALA A 48 -14.00 -17.54 -7.56
CA ALA A 48 -15.19 -18.10 -8.20
C ALA A 48 -14.97 -18.33 -9.70
N VAL A 49 -14.21 -17.47 -10.38
CA VAL A 49 -13.82 -17.66 -11.80
C VAL A 49 -12.86 -18.85 -11.97
N CYS A 50 -11.93 -19.02 -11.04
CA CYS A 50 -10.95 -20.11 -11.07
C CYS A 50 -11.53 -21.46 -10.61
N GLY A 51 -12.79 -21.51 -10.17
CA GLY A 51 -13.41 -22.70 -9.56
C GLY A 51 -12.84 -23.07 -8.19
N LEU A 52 -12.02 -22.21 -7.57
CA LEU A 52 -11.51 -22.41 -6.21
C LEU A 52 -12.64 -22.33 -5.18
N VAL A 53 -13.67 -21.54 -5.43
CA VAL A 53 -14.96 -21.56 -4.75
C VAL A 53 -15.94 -22.34 -5.61
N PRO A 54 -16.61 -23.37 -5.10
CA PRO A 54 -16.57 -23.92 -3.72
C PRO A 54 -15.53 -25.04 -3.51
N HIS A 55 -14.78 -25.45 -4.55
CA HIS A 55 -14.07 -26.73 -4.55
C HIS A 55 -12.83 -26.81 -3.64
N PHE A 56 -12.16 -25.68 -3.39
CA PHE A 56 -10.91 -25.66 -2.64
C PHE A 56 -11.00 -24.77 -1.37
N THR A 57 -11.49 -23.54 -1.50
CA THR A 57 -11.62 -22.61 -0.38
C THR A 57 -12.88 -22.84 0.45
N GLY A 58 -13.73 -23.79 0.01
CA GLY A 58 -15.04 -24.02 0.60
C GLY A 58 -16.01 -22.90 0.26
N GLY A 59 -17.09 -22.82 1.06
CA GLY A 59 -18.16 -21.83 0.86
C GLY A 59 -19.30 -22.37 -0.02
N THR A 60 -20.43 -21.64 0.01
CA THR A 60 -21.60 -21.92 -0.81
C THR A 60 -21.71 -20.88 -1.91
N LEU A 61 -21.56 -21.31 -3.16
CA LEU A 61 -21.80 -20.50 -4.34
C LEU A 61 -23.24 -20.67 -4.82
N ARG A 62 -24.04 -19.61 -4.75
CA ARG A 62 -25.38 -19.50 -5.36
C ARG A 62 -25.27 -18.74 -6.67
N GLY A 63 -26.21 -18.97 -7.58
CA GLY A 63 -26.11 -18.44 -8.93
C GLY A 63 -25.19 -19.28 -9.81
N ARG A 64 -24.60 -18.70 -10.84
CA ARG A 64 -23.78 -19.43 -11.82
C ARG A 64 -22.62 -18.57 -12.30
N VAL A 65 -21.40 -19.14 -12.31
CA VAL A 65 -20.24 -18.57 -12.98
C VAL A 65 -19.85 -19.47 -14.13
N THR A 66 -19.77 -18.92 -15.34
CA THR A 66 -19.30 -19.67 -16.51
C THR A 66 -18.06 -19.00 -17.11
N VAL A 67 -17.08 -19.81 -17.48
CA VAL A 67 -15.87 -19.38 -18.17
C VAL A 67 -15.74 -20.22 -19.44
N ASP A 68 -15.72 -19.58 -20.58
CA ASP A 68 -15.72 -20.25 -21.89
C ASP A 68 -16.81 -21.34 -22.00
N GLY A 69 -18.01 -21.07 -21.45
CA GLY A 69 -19.14 -21.98 -21.42
C GLY A 69 -19.09 -23.06 -20.34
N ARG A 70 -18.02 -23.21 -19.58
CA ARG A 70 -17.89 -24.18 -18.47
C ARG A 70 -18.38 -23.58 -17.16
N ASP A 71 -19.28 -24.26 -16.45
CA ASP A 71 -19.79 -23.85 -15.13
C ASP A 71 -18.75 -24.22 -14.05
N THR A 72 -18.24 -23.25 -13.32
CA THR A 72 -17.19 -23.44 -12.31
C THR A 72 -17.63 -24.25 -11.08
N ARG A 73 -18.96 -24.42 -10.85
CA ARG A 73 -19.47 -25.29 -9.79
C ARG A 73 -19.38 -26.77 -10.13
N THR A 74 -19.42 -27.10 -11.42
CA THR A 74 -19.41 -28.48 -11.91
C THR A 74 -18.05 -28.91 -12.45
N HIS A 75 -17.19 -27.96 -12.79
CA HIS A 75 -15.81 -28.20 -13.24
C HIS A 75 -14.85 -27.82 -12.12
N LYS A 76 -14.01 -28.75 -11.70
CA LYS A 76 -12.96 -28.52 -10.71
C LYS A 76 -11.86 -27.64 -11.31
N PRO A 77 -11.03 -26.94 -10.49
CA PRO A 77 -9.95 -26.11 -10.99
C PRO A 77 -9.02 -26.79 -12.02
N ARG A 78 -8.68 -28.07 -11.80
CA ARG A 78 -7.88 -28.86 -12.75
C ARG A 78 -8.54 -29.06 -14.12
N GLU A 79 -9.89 -29.04 -14.16
CA GLU A 79 -10.67 -29.19 -15.39
C GLU A 79 -10.90 -27.87 -16.11
N LEU A 80 -10.49 -26.76 -15.49
CA LEU A 80 -10.49 -25.41 -16.01
C LEU A 80 -9.07 -24.92 -16.38
N ALA A 81 -8.02 -25.65 -16.00
CA ALA A 81 -6.63 -25.23 -16.12
C ALA A 81 -6.15 -25.02 -17.57
N ASP A 82 -6.85 -25.58 -18.57
CA ASP A 82 -6.62 -25.34 -19.98
C ASP A 82 -7.29 -24.05 -20.50
N VAL A 83 -8.19 -23.45 -19.71
CA VAL A 83 -8.94 -22.23 -20.06
C VAL A 83 -8.56 -21.06 -19.15
N VAL A 84 -8.33 -21.32 -17.87
CA VAL A 84 -8.10 -20.30 -16.84
C VAL A 84 -6.70 -20.47 -16.23
N GLY A 85 -5.83 -19.49 -16.44
CA GLY A 85 -4.59 -19.34 -15.70
C GLY A 85 -4.80 -18.41 -14.50
N THR A 86 -4.25 -18.77 -13.33
CA THR A 86 -4.39 -17.93 -12.13
C THR A 86 -3.04 -17.64 -11.47
N VAL A 87 -2.82 -16.39 -11.08
CA VAL A 87 -1.65 -15.96 -10.31
C VAL A 87 -2.14 -15.19 -9.07
N GLY A 88 -1.80 -15.71 -7.88
CA GLY A 88 -2.18 -15.10 -6.61
C GLY A 88 -1.21 -14.02 -6.14
N GLN A 89 -1.51 -13.44 -4.96
CA GLN A 89 -0.71 -12.36 -4.36
C GLN A 89 0.75 -12.73 -4.06
N ASP A 90 0.98 -13.97 -3.62
CA ASP A 90 2.33 -14.48 -3.31
C ASP A 90 2.73 -15.55 -4.33
N PRO A 91 3.57 -15.20 -5.31
CA PRO A 91 4.05 -16.17 -6.31
C PRO A 91 4.77 -17.37 -5.71
N LEU A 92 5.52 -17.16 -4.61
CA LEU A 92 6.31 -18.23 -3.99
C LEU A 92 5.46 -19.37 -3.45
N SER A 93 4.24 -19.07 -3.01
CA SER A 93 3.32 -20.09 -2.48
C SER A 93 2.71 -20.99 -3.57
N HIS A 94 2.89 -20.64 -4.84
CA HIS A 94 2.33 -21.34 -6.00
C HIS A 94 3.36 -22.13 -6.81
N PHE A 95 4.66 -21.85 -6.63
CA PHE A 95 5.70 -22.59 -7.33
C PHE A 95 5.82 -24.02 -6.83
N VAL A 96 5.94 -24.95 -7.76
CA VAL A 96 6.03 -26.39 -7.51
C VAL A 96 7.45 -26.91 -7.70
N THR A 97 8.22 -26.27 -8.58
CA THR A 97 9.56 -26.67 -8.95
C THR A 97 10.62 -25.68 -8.46
N ASP A 98 11.90 -26.05 -8.58
CA ASP A 98 13.01 -25.25 -8.06
C ASP A 98 13.64 -24.30 -9.09
N THR A 99 13.49 -24.58 -10.40
CA THR A 99 14.11 -23.79 -11.47
C THR A 99 13.07 -23.11 -12.36
N VAL A 100 13.48 -22.07 -13.07
CA VAL A 100 12.59 -21.30 -13.96
C VAL A 100 12.06 -22.18 -15.08
N GLU A 101 12.93 -22.93 -15.77
CA GLU A 101 12.52 -23.78 -16.91
C GLU A 101 11.52 -24.86 -16.50
N ASP A 102 11.80 -25.55 -15.39
CA ASP A 102 10.93 -26.61 -14.89
C ASP A 102 9.57 -26.05 -14.49
N GLU A 103 9.53 -24.86 -13.86
CA GLU A 103 8.27 -24.21 -13.48
C GLU A 103 7.44 -23.80 -14.70
N LEU A 104 8.07 -23.29 -15.74
CA LEU A 104 7.38 -22.98 -17.00
C LEU A 104 6.85 -24.24 -17.71
N ALA A 105 7.49 -25.38 -17.55
CA ALA A 105 7.07 -26.65 -18.16
C ALA A 105 5.97 -27.35 -17.36
N TYR A 106 5.94 -27.19 -16.03
CA TYR A 106 5.12 -27.97 -15.11
C TYR A 106 3.62 -28.00 -15.44
N GLY A 107 3.03 -26.84 -15.77
CA GLY A 107 1.61 -26.75 -16.12
C GLY A 107 1.26 -27.55 -17.37
N MET A 108 2.15 -27.55 -18.37
CA MET A 108 1.98 -28.30 -19.61
C MET A 108 2.17 -29.82 -19.42
N GLU A 109 3.11 -30.21 -18.56
CA GLU A 109 3.30 -31.61 -18.16
C GLU A 109 2.04 -32.16 -17.50
N SER A 110 1.46 -31.38 -16.58
CA SER A 110 0.22 -31.73 -15.88
C SER A 110 -0.97 -31.88 -16.84
N LEU A 111 -0.97 -31.17 -17.97
CA LEU A 111 -1.96 -31.29 -19.04
C LEU A 111 -1.63 -32.37 -20.06
N GLY A 112 -0.47 -33.02 -19.97
CA GLY A 112 -0.04 -34.09 -20.87
C GLY A 112 0.33 -33.64 -22.28
N LEU A 113 0.85 -32.42 -22.46
CA LEU A 113 1.30 -31.90 -23.74
C LEU A 113 2.54 -32.67 -24.26
N ALA A 114 2.68 -32.73 -25.58
CA ALA A 114 3.84 -33.36 -26.22
C ALA A 114 5.14 -32.58 -25.96
N PRO A 115 6.30 -33.23 -25.75
CA PRO A 115 7.56 -32.57 -25.38
C PRO A 115 8.04 -31.49 -26.37
N ASP A 116 7.81 -31.68 -27.66
CA ASP A 116 8.16 -30.70 -28.69
C ASP A 116 7.30 -29.43 -28.63
N VAL A 117 6.03 -29.56 -28.25
CA VAL A 117 5.12 -28.44 -27.98
C VAL A 117 5.54 -27.70 -26.71
N MET A 118 5.85 -28.44 -25.63
CA MET A 118 6.31 -27.86 -24.38
C MET A 118 7.58 -27.05 -24.58
N ARG A 119 8.60 -27.63 -25.22
CA ARG A 119 9.87 -26.95 -25.50
C ARG A 119 9.67 -25.64 -26.26
N ARG A 120 8.86 -25.64 -27.33
CA ARG A 120 8.58 -24.44 -28.11
C ARG A 120 7.90 -23.37 -27.25
N ARG A 121 6.87 -23.73 -26.47
CA ARG A 121 6.13 -22.76 -25.63
C ARG A 121 6.98 -22.21 -24.47
N VAL A 122 7.90 -22.99 -23.91
CA VAL A 122 8.87 -22.51 -22.92
C VAL A 122 9.78 -21.46 -23.55
N GLU A 123 10.35 -21.72 -24.74
CA GLU A 123 11.19 -20.74 -25.44
C GLU A 123 10.42 -19.43 -25.74
N GLU A 124 9.23 -19.56 -26.31
CA GLU A 124 8.35 -18.40 -26.61
C GLU A 124 8.04 -17.58 -25.34
N THR A 125 7.79 -18.25 -24.21
CA THR A 125 7.49 -17.61 -22.94
C THR A 125 8.71 -16.95 -22.31
N LEU A 126 9.88 -17.60 -22.38
CA LEU A 126 11.15 -17.03 -21.91
C LEU A 126 11.48 -15.72 -22.65
N ASP A 127 11.29 -15.71 -23.97
CA ASP A 127 11.50 -14.52 -24.80
C ASP A 127 10.47 -13.43 -24.52
N LEU A 128 9.18 -13.79 -24.46
CA LEU A 128 8.08 -12.85 -24.22
C LEU A 128 8.22 -12.11 -22.89
N LEU A 129 8.66 -12.81 -21.84
CA LEU A 129 8.77 -12.31 -20.48
C LEU A 129 10.18 -11.80 -20.13
N GLY A 130 11.15 -11.90 -21.04
CA GLY A 130 12.55 -11.52 -20.78
C GLY A 130 13.18 -12.35 -19.67
N LEU A 131 12.98 -13.67 -19.70
CA LEU A 131 13.47 -14.64 -18.72
C LEU A 131 14.57 -15.56 -19.26
N ALA A 132 14.99 -15.41 -20.51
CA ALA A 132 15.94 -16.30 -21.17
C ALA A 132 17.25 -16.50 -20.39
N ASP A 133 17.83 -15.40 -19.87
CA ASP A 133 19.05 -15.42 -19.06
C ASP A 133 18.87 -16.01 -17.66
N LEU A 134 17.63 -16.30 -17.26
CA LEU A 134 17.27 -16.82 -15.94
C LEU A 134 16.84 -18.28 -15.99
N ARG A 135 16.82 -18.91 -17.15
CA ARG A 135 16.32 -20.28 -17.43
C ARG A 135 16.71 -21.29 -16.35
N ASP A 136 18.00 -21.42 -16.09
CA ASP A 136 18.57 -22.43 -15.18
C ASP A 136 18.67 -21.94 -13.72
N ARG A 137 18.16 -20.74 -13.43
CA ARG A 137 18.28 -20.17 -12.09
C ARG A 137 17.26 -20.76 -11.13
N ALA A 138 17.71 -20.97 -9.88
CA ALA A 138 16.81 -21.32 -8.80
C ALA A 138 15.85 -20.16 -8.51
N ILE A 139 14.55 -20.44 -8.42
CA ILE A 139 13.46 -19.47 -8.22
C ILE A 139 13.67 -18.66 -6.93
N THR A 140 14.21 -19.27 -5.88
CA THR A 140 14.52 -18.62 -4.60
C THR A 140 15.56 -17.50 -4.72
N THR A 141 16.40 -17.52 -5.79
CA THR A 141 17.44 -16.50 -6.04
C THR A 141 16.96 -15.31 -6.85
N LEU A 142 15.73 -15.36 -7.35
CA LEU A 142 15.15 -14.33 -8.21
C LEU A 142 14.67 -13.11 -7.40
N SER A 143 14.67 -11.93 -8.05
CA SER A 143 14.01 -10.75 -7.51
C SER A 143 12.49 -10.90 -7.52
N GLY A 144 11.76 -10.07 -6.75
CA GLY A 144 10.29 -10.08 -6.73
C GLY A 144 9.67 -9.95 -8.12
N GLY A 145 10.16 -9.00 -8.94
CA GLY A 145 9.67 -8.82 -10.31
C GLY A 145 9.98 -10.00 -11.23
N GLN A 146 11.16 -10.63 -11.08
CA GLN A 146 11.51 -11.84 -11.83
C GLN A 146 10.59 -13.01 -11.45
N ARG A 147 10.36 -13.21 -10.14
CA ARG A 147 9.43 -14.24 -9.66
C ARG A 147 8.01 -14.03 -10.19
N GLN A 148 7.52 -12.80 -10.19
CA GLN A 148 6.20 -12.47 -10.72
C GLN A 148 6.09 -12.80 -12.22
N ARG A 149 7.12 -12.49 -13.00
CA ARG A 149 7.16 -12.86 -14.43
C ARG A 149 7.22 -14.37 -14.64
N VAL A 150 7.95 -15.11 -13.79
CA VAL A 150 7.94 -16.59 -13.83
C VAL A 150 6.55 -17.12 -13.48
N ALA A 151 5.88 -16.59 -12.48
CA ALA A 151 4.53 -17.02 -12.11
C ALA A 151 3.49 -16.73 -13.22
N ILE A 152 3.60 -15.60 -13.90
CA ILE A 152 2.77 -15.32 -15.09
C ILE A 152 3.13 -16.29 -16.21
N GLY A 153 4.42 -16.55 -16.42
CA GLY A 153 4.92 -17.47 -17.45
C GLY A 153 4.46 -18.90 -17.25
N SER A 154 4.49 -19.41 -16.00
CA SER A 154 4.11 -20.79 -15.70
C SER A 154 2.64 -21.10 -16.05
N VAL A 155 1.75 -20.10 -15.90
CA VAL A 155 0.35 -20.25 -16.31
C VAL A 155 0.15 -19.93 -17.79
N LEU A 156 0.96 -19.04 -18.38
CA LEU A 156 0.85 -18.63 -19.78
C LEU A 156 1.24 -19.74 -20.76
N THR A 157 2.20 -20.59 -20.40
CA THR A 157 2.65 -21.73 -21.22
C THR A 157 1.53 -22.72 -21.55
N THR A 158 0.47 -22.78 -20.75
CA THR A 158 -0.70 -23.60 -21.05
C THR A 158 -1.62 -22.99 -22.12
N HIS A 159 -1.37 -21.72 -22.52
CA HIS A 159 -2.19 -20.90 -23.43
C HIS A 159 -3.65 -20.74 -22.95
N PRO A 160 -3.86 -20.23 -21.72
CA PRO A 160 -5.19 -20.03 -21.21
C PRO A 160 -5.90 -18.92 -21.98
N LYS A 161 -7.22 -19.01 -22.12
CA LYS A 161 -8.05 -17.96 -22.70
C LYS A 161 -8.30 -16.80 -21.74
N VAL A 162 -8.29 -17.11 -20.44
CA VAL A 162 -8.53 -16.19 -19.33
C VAL A 162 -7.34 -16.22 -18.37
N LEU A 163 -6.83 -15.06 -18.02
CA LEU A 163 -5.81 -14.88 -17.00
C LEU A 163 -6.41 -14.12 -15.82
N VAL A 164 -6.40 -14.74 -14.64
CA VAL A 164 -6.93 -14.16 -13.38
C VAL A 164 -5.74 -13.81 -12.49
N LEU A 165 -5.64 -12.53 -12.11
CA LEU A 165 -4.50 -11.99 -11.36
C LEU A 165 -4.98 -11.29 -10.10
N ASP A 166 -4.49 -11.71 -8.94
CA ASP A 166 -4.77 -11.06 -7.65
C ASP A 166 -3.53 -10.29 -7.18
N GLU A 167 -3.55 -8.97 -7.33
CA GLU A 167 -2.50 -8.01 -6.96
C GLU A 167 -1.09 -8.32 -7.52
N PRO A 168 -0.94 -8.54 -8.82
CA PRO A 168 0.34 -8.97 -9.40
C PRO A 168 1.45 -7.91 -9.31
N THR A 169 1.15 -6.65 -8.96
CA THR A 169 2.15 -5.59 -8.84
C THR A 169 2.40 -5.11 -7.41
N SER A 170 1.72 -5.68 -6.40
CA SER A 170 1.72 -5.18 -5.02
C SER A 170 3.10 -5.19 -4.36
N ALA A 171 3.89 -6.24 -4.60
CA ALA A 171 5.24 -6.44 -4.02
C ALA A 171 6.38 -5.87 -4.89
N LEU A 172 6.05 -5.24 -6.03
CA LEU A 172 7.03 -4.79 -7.01
C LEU A 172 7.39 -3.32 -6.84
N ASP A 173 8.65 -2.98 -7.12
CA ASP A 173 9.03 -1.59 -7.32
C ASP A 173 8.39 -1.02 -8.61
N PRO A 174 8.38 0.31 -8.80
CA PRO A 174 7.70 0.90 -9.94
C PRO A 174 8.17 0.38 -11.31
N ALA A 175 9.46 0.13 -11.49
CA ALA A 175 10.01 -0.33 -12.76
C ALA A 175 9.58 -1.77 -13.07
N ALA A 176 9.69 -2.68 -12.08
CA ALA A 176 9.25 -4.06 -12.23
C ALA A 176 7.74 -4.17 -12.45
N ALA A 177 6.94 -3.30 -11.82
CA ALA A 177 5.50 -3.26 -12.04
C ALA A 177 5.14 -2.82 -13.48
N GLU A 178 5.84 -1.80 -14.01
CA GLU A 178 5.65 -1.37 -15.41
C GLU A 178 6.01 -2.49 -16.41
N GLU A 179 7.07 -3.27 -16.16
CA GLU A 179 7.43 -4.42 -16.99
C GLU A 179 6.30 -5.48 -17.00
N VAL A 180 5.74 -5.82 -15.84
CA VAL A 180 4.62 -6.77 -15.74
C VAL A 180 3.39 -6.25 -16.48
N LEU A 181 3.02 -4.99 -16.29
CA LEU A 181 1.87 -4.39 -16.96
C LEU A 181 2.04 -4.31 -18.48
N ALA A 182 3.25 -4.01 -18.96
CA ALA A 182 3.54 -4.04 -20.39
C ALA A 182 3.39 -5.45 -21.00
N VAL A 183 3.75 -6.49 -20.24
CA VAL A 183 3.48 -7.88 -20.65
C VAL A 183 1.98 -8.13 -20.73
N LEU A 184 1.21 -7.77 -19.69
CA LEU A 184 -0.25 -7.98 -19.68
C LEU A 184 -0.94 -7.27 -20.86
N GLN A 185 -0.51 -6.05 -21.18
CA GLN A 185 -1.02 -5.34 -22.37
C GLN A 185 -0.75 -6.10 -23.68
N ARG A 186 0.46 -6.65 -23.86
CA ARG A 186 0.76 -7.48 -25.03
C ARG A 186 -0.11 -8.73 -25.09
N LEU A 187 -0.36 -9.39 -23.94
CA LEU A 187 -1.24 -10.58 -23.90
C LEU A 187 -2.68 -10.23 -24.34
N VAL A 188 -3.19 -9.08 -23.93
CA VAL A 188 -4.52 -8.62 -24.31
C VAL A 188 -4.54 -8.20 -25.79
N HIS A 189 -3.66 -7.28 -26.19
CA HIS A 189 -3.74 -6.67 -27.53
C HIS A 189 -3.23 -7.57 -28.66
N ASP A 190 -2.17 -8.37 -28.41
CA ASP A 190 -1.53 -9.18 -29.46
C ASP A 190 -2.08 -10.61 -29.48
N LEU A 191 -2.44 -11.17 -28.31
CA LEU A 191 -2.88 -12.57 -28.20
C LEU A 191 -4.38 -12.71 -27.92
N GLY A 192 -5.09 -11.61 -27.66
CA GLY A 192 -6.52 -11.64 -27.38
C GLY A 192 -6.89 -12.34 -26.05
N THR A 193 -5.93 -12.46 -25.13
CA THR A 193 -6.16 -13.06 -23.81
C THR A 193 -7.08 -12.16 -22.98
N THR A 194 -8.11 -12.73 -22.39
CA THR A 194 -8.97 -11.99 -21.44
C THR A 194 -8.28 -11.92 -20.09
N VAL A 195 -8.10 -10.73 -19.54
CA VAL A 195 -7.44 -10.54 -18.25
C VAL A 195 -8.44 -9.98 -17.22
N LEU A 196 -8.63 -10.70 -16.12
CA LEU A 196 -9.36 -10.19 -14.95
C LEU A 196 -8.36 -9.95 -13.82
N LEU A 197 -8.17 -8.67 -13.47
CA LEU A 197 -7.11 -8.21 -12.59
C LEU A 197 -7.71 -7.49 -11.38
N ALA A 198 -7.35 -7.88 -10.14
CA ALA A 198 -7.57 -7.05 -8.95
C ALA A 198 -6.26 -6.35 -8.56
N GLU A 199 -6.35 -5.06 -8.23
CA GLU A 199 -5.21 -4.26 -7.78
C GLU A 199 -5.61 -3.23 -6.74
N HIS A 200 -4.70 -2.97 -5.78
CA HIS A 200 -4.84 -1.90 -4.80
C HIS A 200 -4.19 -0.59 -5.27
N ARG A 201 -3.09 -0.65 -6.02
CA ARG A 201 -2.38 0.54 -6.53
C ARG A 201 -2.93 0.95 -7.89
N LEU A 202 -4.11 1.57 -7.88
CA LEU A 202 -4.84 1.94 -9.10
C LEU A 202 -4.07 2.96 -9.95
N GLU A 203 -3.19 3.77 -9.36
CA GLU A 203 -2.32 4.71 -10.07
C GLU A 203 -1.42 4.06 -11.12
N ARG A 204 -1.18 2.76 -11.01
CA ARG A 204 -0.36 2.01 -11.96
C ARG A 204 -1.17 1.45 -13.11
N VAL A 205 -2.39 0.98 -12.86
CA VAL A 205 -3.13 0.06 -13.73
C VAL A 205 -4.36 0.65 -14.38
N VAL A 206 -5.04 1.62 -13.74
CA VAL A 206 -6.35 2.12 -14.21
C VAL A 206 -6.34 2.65 -15.64
N GLN A 207 -5.20 3.23 -16.08
CA GLN A 207 -5.04 3.78 -17.42
C GLN A 207 -4.95 2.71 -18.53
N TYR A 208 -4.77 1.45 -18.16
CA TYR A 208 -4.60 0.32 -19.07
C TYR A 208 -5.84 -0.59 -19.13
N ALA A 209 -6.80 -0.36 -18.24
CA ALA A 209 -8.03 -1.13 -18.21
C ALA A 209 -8.98 -0.71 -19.33
N ASP A 210 -9.57 -1.71 -20.01
CA ASP A 210 -10.65 -1.50 -20.98
C ASP A 210 -11.98 -1.32 -20.26
N GLN A 211 -12.20 -2.09 -19.18
CA GLN A 211 -13.37 -2.03 -18.31
C GLN A 211 -12.98 -2.04 -16.84
N VAL A 212 -13.79 -1.42 -16.00
CA VAL A 212 -13.67 -1.50 -14.55
C VAL A 212 -14.91 -2.11 -13.94
N ILE A 213 -14.72 -3.10 -13.07
CA ILE A 213 -15.76 -3.67 -12.22
C ILE A 213 -15.55 -3.14 -10.81
N LEU A 214 -16.50 -2.37 -10.31
CA LEU A 214 -16.47 -1.80 -8.96
C LEU A 214 -17.35 -2.62 -8.02
N LEU A 215 -16.77 -3.10 -6.92
CA LEU A 215 -17.49 -3.58 -5.75
C LEU A 215 -17.50 -2.45 -4.70
N PRO A 216 -18.57 -1.65 -4.59
CA PRO A 216 -18.52 -0.41 -3.81
C PRO A 216 -18.51 -0.62 -2.30
N ALA A 217 -19.18 -1.68 -1.82
CA ALA A 217 -19.27 -2.06 -0.41
C ALA A 217 -19.65 -3.55 -0.28
N PRO A 218 -19.45 -4.20 0.88
CA PRO A 218 -19.91 -5.57 1.12
C PRO A 218 -21.41 -5.70 0.86
N GLY A 219 -21.80 -6.69 0.06
CA GLY A 219 -23.21 -6.97 -0.29
C GLY A 219 -23.87 -5.97 -1.24
N ALA A 220 -23.19 -4.92 -1.67
CA ALA A 220 -23.73 -4.00 -2.68
C ALA A 220 -23.61 -4.58 -4.10
N ALA A 221 -24.53 -4.20 -4.98
CA ALA A 221 -24.47 -4.59 -6.37
C ALA A 221 -23.21 -4.03 -7.07
N PRO A 222 -22.51 -4.84 -7.88
CA PRO A 222 -21.35 -4.37 -8.63
C PRO A 222 -21.77 -3.38 -9.72
N LEU A 223 -20.86 -2.48 -10.06
CA LEU A 223 -20.98 -1.59 -11.22
C LEU A 223 -19.89 -1.96 -12.22
N MET A 224 -20.22 -1.98 -13.50
CA MET A 224 -19.24 -2.23 -14.56
C MET A 224 -19.40 -1.17 -15.67
N GLY A 225 -18.29 -0.70 -16.22
CA GLY A 225 -18.31 0.28 -17.28
C GLY A 225 -16.94 0.87 -17.61
N ASP A 226 -16.96 1.93 -18.40
CA ASP A 226 -15.77 2.69 -18.78
C ASP A 226 -14.98 3.14 -17.55
N PRO A 227 -13.65 3.01 -17.56
CA PRO A 227 -12.81 3.37 -16.40
C PRO A 227 -13.01 4.80 -15.89
N ALA A 228 -13.23 5.79 -16.76
CA ALA A 228 -13.43 7.18 -16.34
C ALA A 228 -14.78 7.37 -15.63
N ASP A 229 -15.83 6.70 -16.11
CA ASP A 229 -17.17 6.76 -15.53
C ASP A 229 -17.22 6.05 -14.16
N ILE A 230 -16.64 4.86 -14.08
CA ILE A 230 -16.57 4.12 -12.82
C ILE A 230 -15.69 4.85 -11.80
N MET A 231 -14.55 5.40 -12.21
CA MET A 231 -13.71 6.21 -11.34
C MET A 231 -14.41 7.51 -10.88
N ALA A 232 -15.45 7.97 -11.53
CA ALA A 232 -16.25 9.11 -11.05
C ALA A 232 -17.04 8.80 -9.78
N VAL A 233 -17.46 7.55 -9.58
CA VAL A 233 -18.29 7.11 -8.44
C VAL A 233 -17.55 6.19 -7.46
N SER A 234 -16.37 5.68 -7.82
CA SER A 234 -15.60 4.75 -6.99
C SER A 234 -15.16 5.37 -5.67
N PRO A 235 -15.35 4.71 -4.51
CA PRO A 235 -14.82 5.16 -3.24
C PRO A 235 -13.29 5.07 -3.17
N VAL A 236 -12.68 4.23 -4.02
CA VAL A 236 -11.23 4.05 -4.14
C VAL A 236 -10.77 4.55 -5.50
N HIS A 237 -9.78 5.44 -5.53
CA HIS A 237 -9.31 6.06 -6.76
C HIS A 237 -7.88 6.59 -6.61
N PRO A 238 -7.08 6.64 -7.70
CA PRO A 238 -5.72 7.17 -7.65
C PRO A 238 -5.69 8.71 -7.52
N PRO A 239 -4.53 9.29 -7.10
CA PRO A 239 -4.38 10.74 -6.92
C PRO A 239 -4.72 11.58 -8.16
N VAL A 240 -4.44 11.10 -9.37
CA VAL A 240 -4.78 11.79 -10.62
C VAL A 240 -6.29 11.95 -10.78
N VAL A 241 -7.07 10.94 -10.44
CA VAL A 241 -8.54 10.98 -10.44
C VAL A 241 -9.05 11.88 -9.33
N ALA A 242 -8.49 11.78 -8.12
CA ALA A 242 -8.84 12.66 -7.01
C ALA A 242 -8.64 14.14 -7.37
N LEU A 243 -7.52 14.47 -8.01
CA LEU A 243 -7.25 15.81 -8.51
C LEU A 243 -8.25 16.23 -9.58
N GLY A 244 -8.62 15.32 -10.49
CA GLY A 244 -9.63 15.54 -11.53
C GLY A 244 -11.01 15.85 -10.97
N ARG A 245 -11.44 15.09 -9.93
CA ARG A 245 -12.70 15.34 -9.20
C ARG A 245 -12.67 16.72 -8.51
N LEU A 246 -11.58 17.02 -7.80
CA LEU A 246 -11.40 18.32 -7.12
C LEU A 246 -11.44 19.49 -8.09
N ALA A 247 -10.88 19.33 -9.29
CA ALA A 247 -10.85 20.34 -10.34
C ALA A 247 -12.11 20.37 -11.20
N GLY A 248 -13.04 19.44 -11.04
CA GLY A 248 -14.28 19.33 -11.82
C GLY A 248 -14.04 18.95 -13.29
N TRP A 249 -13.01 18.15 -13.58
CA TRP A 249 -12.70 17.75 -14.96
C TRP A 249 -13.66 16.66 -15.47
N SER A 250 -14.12 16.81 -16.71
CA SER A 250 -14.93 15.81 -17.42
C SER A 250 -14.43 15.65 -18.87
N PRO A 251 -14.24 14.40 -19.39
CA PRO A 251 -14.15 13.15 -18.63
C PRO A 251 -12.98 13.18 -17.63
N LEU A 252 -13.02 12.32 -16.61
CA LEU A 252 -11.93 12.24 -15.63
C LEU A 252 -10.64 11.71 -16.29
N PRO A 253 -9.47 12.32 -16.00
CA PRO A 253 -8.21 11.80 -16.50
C PRO A 253 -7.82 10.56 -15.72
N LEU A 254 -7.40 9.51 -16.41
CA LEU A 254 -6.89 8.27 -15.83
C LEU A 254 -5.35 8.21 -15.80
N SER A 255 -4.70 9.08 -16.57
CA SER A 255 -3.24 9.17 -16.66
C SER A 255 -2.73 10.56 -16.30
N VAL A 256 -1.47 10.62 -15.86
CA VAL A 256 -0.75 11.90 -15.65
C VAL A 256 -0.72 12.73 -16.94
N ARG A 257 -0.55 12.09 -18.10
CA ARG A 257 -0.53 12.75 -19.42
C ARG A 257 -1.83 13.50 -19.69
N ASP A 258 -2.97 12.84 -19.46
CA ASP A 258 -4.28 13.43 -19.76
C ASP A 258 -4.64 14.52 -18.75
N ALA A 259 -4.30 14.30 -17.47
CA ALA A 259 -4.44 15.31 -16.43
C ALA A 259 -3.61 16.59 -16.74
N ARG A 260 -2.36 16.42 -17.20
CA ARG A 260 -1.51 17.57 -17.60
C ARG A 260 -2.13 18.44 -18.70
N ARG A 261 -2.83 17.83 -19.65
CA ARG A 261 -3.52 18.55 -20.75
C ARG A 261 -4.66 19.41 -20.22
N LYS A 262 -5.32 18.99 -19.13
CA LYS A 262 -6.44 19.69 -18.50
C LYS A 262 -6.00 20.67 -17.40
N ALA A 263 -4.76 20.60 -16.93
CA ALA A 263 -4.30 21.28 -15.71
C ALA A 263 -4.06 22.78 -15.87
N GLY A 264 -4.08 23.38 -17.07
CA GLY A 264 -3.82 24.81 -17.29
C GLY A 264 -4.58 25.72 -16.33
N PRO A 265 -5.93 25.74 -16.36
CA PRO A 265 -6.72 26.61 -15.48
C PRO A 265 -6.49 26.37 -13.98
N LEU A 266 -6.20 25.13 -13.58
CA LEU A 266 -5.88 24.81 -12.19
C LEU A 266 -4.50 25.36 -11.79
N ARG A 267 -3.49 25.24 -12.66
CA ARG A 267 -2.17 25.84 -12.44
C ARG A 267 -2.26 27.35 -12.29
N ASP A 268 -3.04 28.04 -13.14
CA ASP A 268 -3.24 29.48 -13.06
C ASP A 268 -3.85 29.89 -11.71
N ARG A 269 -4.82 29.14 -11.21
CA ARG A 269 -5.43 29.36 -9.88
C ARG A 269 -4.43 29.14 -8.74
N LEU A 270 -3.56 28.13 -8.85
CA LEU A 270 -2.60 27.73 -7.83
C LEU A 270 -1.30 28.54 -7.88
N SER A 271 -0.98 29.23 -8.99
CA SER A 271 0.26 29.99 -9.16
C SER A 271 0.41 31.15 -8.17
N ALA A 272 -0.73 31.73 -7.73
CA ALA A 272 -0.78 32.78 -6.72
C ALA A 272 -0.81 32.27 -5.28
N LEU A 273 -0.76 30.96 -5.06
CA LEU A 273 -0.87 30.32 -3.75
C LEU A 273 0.43 29.61 -3.39
N THR A 274 0.73 29.58 -2.11
CA THR A 274 1.86 28.80 -1.57
C THR A 274 1.30 27.48 -1.00
N PRO A 275 1.93 26.32 -1.28
CA PRO A 275 1.53 25.07 -0.69
C PRO A 275 1.52 25.17 0.85
N PRO A 276 0.45 24.72 1.54
CA PRO A 276 0.41 24.76 3.00
C PRO A 276 1.48 23.87 3.60
N ALA A 277 2.04 24.31 4.73
CA ALA A 277 3.04 23.54 5.48
C ALA A 277 2.49 22.15 5.84
N ARG A 278 3.34 21.13 5.78
CA ARG A 278 3.00 19.74 6.15
C ARG A 278 2.74 19.64 7.65
N GLY A 279 1.80 18.79 8.05
CA GLY A 279 1.47 18.55 9.47
C GLY A 279 0.48 19.53 10.10
N ALA A 280 -0.05 20.52 9.37
CA ALA A 280 -1.15 21.33 9.89
C ALA A 280 -2.43 20.48 9.99
N LYS A 281 -3.00 20.39 11.21
CA LYS A 281 -4.22 19.61 11.48
C LYS A 281 -5.35 20.02 10.54
N THR A 282 -5.89 19.07 9.78
CA THR A 282 -7.24 19.17 9.21
C THR A 282 -8.22 19.12 10.37
N ALA A 283 -8.96 20.20 10.59
CA ALA A 283 -10.19 20.11 11.37
C ALA A 283 -11.14 19.17 10.60
N PRO A 284 -11.80 18.19 11.27
CA PRO A 284 -12.72 17.31 10.58
C PRO A 284 -13.85 18.16 10.00
N ALA A 285 -14.09 18.03 8.69
CA ALA A 285 -15.26 18.59 8.03
C ALA A 285 -16.50 18.02 8.74
N ALA A 286 -17.23 18.87 9.43
CA ALA A 286 -18.49 18.53 10.07
C ALA A 286 -19.43 18.01 8.98
N ALA A 287 -19.80 16.76 9.08
CA ALA A 287 -20.87 16.17 8.29
C ALA A 287 -22.15 16.97 8.59
N THR A 288 -22.58 17.76 7.62
CA THR A 288 -23.84 18.48 7.69
C THR A 288 -24.97 17.46 7.53
N THR A 289 -25.41 16.92 8.67
CA THR A 289 -26.66 16.17 8.74
C THR A 289 -27.78 17.22 8.72
N THR A 290 -28.41 17.37 7.58
CA THR A 290 -29.66 18.11 7.42
C THR A 290 -30.77 17.34 8.11
N THR A 291 -31.06 17.69 9.37
CA THR A 291 -32.32 17.32 10.01
C THR A 291 -33.19 18.57 10.03
N SER A 292 -34.18 18.55 9.15
CA SER A 292 -35.36 19.42 9.27
C SER A 292 -36.14 19.03 10.51
N ASN A 293 -36.35 19.96 11.43
CA ASN A 293 -37.63 19.99 12.15
C ASN A 293 -37.92 21.37 12.75
N ALA A 294 -39.19 21.65 12.70
CA ALA A 294 -39.87 22.90 12.88
C ALA A 294 -40.04 23.37 14.35
N THR A 295 -40.15 24.70 14.45
CA THR A 295 -41.00 25.49 15.37
C THR A 295 -41.03 25.20 16.86
N SER A 296 -40.59 26.15 17.66
CA SER A 296 -41.47 26.91 18.58
C SER A 296 -40.76 28.01 19.37
N SER A 297 -41.22 29.22 19.12
CA SER A 297 -41.58 30.34 20.03
C SER A 297 -40.71 30.72 21.22
N ALA A 298 -40.20 31.95 21.12
CA ALA A 298 -40.22 33.07 22.06
C ALA A 298 -39.70 32.94 23.50
N MET A 299 -38.72 33.73 23.86
CA MET A 299 -38.92 34.91 24.76
C MET A 299 -37.63 35.71 24.86
N ALA A 300 -37.81 37.01 24.88
CA ALA A 300 -36.82 38.06 24.79
C ALA A 300 -36.29 38.56 26.16
N VAL A 301 -35.12 39.27 26.04
CA VAL A 301 -34.75 40.53 26.73
C VAL A 301 -33.95 40.42 28.04
N PRO A 302 -33.10 41.41 28.43
CA PRO A 302 -32.43 42.51 27.73
C PRO A 302 -30.91 42.66 28.06
N PRO A 303 -30.24 43.70 27.48
CA PRO A 303 -28.81 43.93 27.58
C PRO A 303 -28.38 44.79 28.77
N LEU A 304 -27.13 44.68 29.18
CA LEU A 304 -26.47 45.65 30.07
C LEU A 304 -25.21 46.22 29.43
N VAL A 305 -25.10 47.53 29.55
CA VAL A 305 -24.25 48.54 28.96
C VAL A 305 -22.84 48.57 29.60
N PRO A 306 -21.81 49.08 28.91
CA PRO A 306 -20.40 49.01 29.32
C PRO A 306 -19.94 50.19 30.18
N THR A 307 -18.86 49.98 30.93
CA THR A 307 -18.09 51.08 31.55
C THR A 307 -16.61 50.99 31.18
N PRO A 308 -15.97 52.12 30.89
CA PRO A 308 -14.57 52.17 30.40
C PRO A 308 -13.60 52.62 31.53
N PRO A 309 -12.35 53.08 31.28
CA PRO A 309 -11.11 52.36 31.41
C PRO A 309 -10.18 52.91 32.53
N ALA A 310 -9.17 52.17 32.87
CA ALA A 310 -8.01 52.75 33.55
C ALA A 310 -6.74 52.02 33.10
N SER A 311 -5.89 52.75 32.38
CA SER A 311 -4.45 52.47 32.32
C SER A 311 -3.78 52.98 33.59
N PRO A 312 -2.61 52.43 34.02
CA PRO A 312 -1.37 52.77 33.34
C PRO A 312 -0.35 51.63 33.21
N ALA A 313 0.56 51.90 32.31
CA ALA A 313 1.75 51.18 31.95
C ALA A 313 2.57 50.59 33.11
N SER A 314 2.91 49.31 32.95
CA SER A 314 4.13 48.72 33.53
C SER A 314 4.79 47.87 32.46
N SER A 315 5.95 48.33 32.03
CA SER A 315 6.87 47.65 31.16
C SER A 315 7.32 46.33 31.79
N LEU A 316 6.72 45.23 31.37
CA LEU A 316 7.27 43.90 31.62
C LEU A 316 8.25 43.60 30.48
N SER A 317 9.53 43.64 30.82
CA SER A 317 10.62 43.09 30.05
C SER A 317 10.32 41.64 29.69
N VAL A 318 10.20 41.37 28.36
CA VAL A 318 10.15 40.02 27.82
C VAL A 318 11.48 39.32 28.20
N PRO A 319 11.46 38.22 28.94
CA PRO A 319 12.67 37.45 29.13
C PRO A 319 13.12 36.94 27.77
N ALA A 320 14.36 37.21 27.42
CA ALA A 320 15.04 36.65 26.25
C ALA A 320 14.83 35.13 26.27
N ALA A 321 14.28 34.61 25.17
CA ALA A 321 14.14 33.17 24.98
C ALA A 321 15.51 32.53 25.22
N SER A 322 15.58 31.67 26.21
CA SER A 322 16.75 30.83 26.45
C SER A 322 17.06 30.07 25.15
N PRO A 323 18.34 29.93 24.77
CA PRO A 323 18.68 29.15 23.59
C PRO A 323 18.14 27.75 23.79
N VAL A 324 17.20 27.32 22.92
CA VAL A 324 16.71 25.95 22.86
C VAL A 324 17.92 25.08 22.58
N THR A 325 18.38 24.36 23.58
CA THR A 325 19.43 23.36 23.42
C THR A 325 18.94 22.40 22.34
N PRO A 326 19.66 22.18 21.24
CA PRO A 326 19.19 21.29 20.19
C PRO A 326 18.97 19.90 20.82
N ALA A 327 17.76 19.39 20.71
CA ALA A 327 17.41 18.07 21.22
C ALA A 327 18.38 17.04 20.62
N SER A 328 18.91 16.15 21.45
CA SER A 328 19.82 15.08 20.99
C SER A 328 19.16 14.27 19.87
N PRO A 329 19.87 13.91 18.81
CA PRO A 329 19.31 13.15 17.71
C PRO A 329 18.78 11.79 18.18
N ALA A 330 17.65 11.34 17.61
CA ALA A 330 17.06 10.04 17.90
C ALA A 330 17.95 8.89 17.39
N ALA A 331 18.61 9.08 16.25
CA ALA A 331 19.63 8.16 15.76
C ALA A 331 20.74 8.88 15.00
N VAL A 332 21.96 8.34 15.07
CA VAL A 332 23.12 8.80 14.30
C VAL A 332 23.84 7.59 13.71
N VAL A 333 24.00 7.60 12.40
CA VAL A 333 24.74 6.64 11.61
C VAL A 333 25.92 7.38 10.97
N SER A 334 27.15 6.90 11.16
CA SER A 334 28.35 7.55 10.64
C SER A 334 29.25 6.53 9.94
N GLY A 335 29.43 6.71 8.64
CA GLY A 335 30.30 5.90 7.79
C GLY A 335 29.95 4.41 7.79
N LEU A 336 28.66 4.07 7.94
CA LEU A 336 28.19 2.70 8.11
C LEU A 336 28.42 1.88 6.86
N THR A 337 29.13 0.77 7.01
CA THR A 337 29.28 -0.29 6.00
C THR A 337 28.79 -1.61 6.59
N VAL A 338 27.98 -2.35 5.82
CA VAL A 338 27.46 -3.67 6.22
C VAL A 338 27.66 -4.66 5.08
N HIS A 339 28.36 -5.76 5.36
CA HIS A 339 28.52 -6.88 4.45
C HIS A 339 27.52 -7.98 4.79
N ARG A 340 26.84 -8.52 3.78
CA ARG A 340 25.98 -9.71 3.89
C ARG A 340 26.54 -10.83 2.99
N GLY A 341 27.34 -11.70 3.59
CA GLY A 341 28.08 -12.70 2.84
C GLY A 341 29.10 -12.04 1.89
N ARG A 342 28.87 -12.18 0.58
CA ARG A 342 29.74 -11.58 -0.46
C ARG A 342 29.23 -10.25 -1.01
N ILE A 343 28.12 -9.74 -0.48
CA ILE A 343 27.48 -8.53 -0.98
C ILE A 343 27.68 -7.40 0.01
N ASP A 344 28.13 -6.24 -0.47
CA ASP A 344 28.17 -4.99 0.26
C ASP A 344 26.77 -4.39 0.25
N ALA A 345 26.02 -4.64 1.32
CA ALA A 345 24.62 -4.21 1.41
C ALA A 345 24.48 -2.71 1.73
N LEU A 346 25.45 -2.15 2.46
CA LEU A 346 25.56 -0.72 2.75
C LEU A 346 27.03 -0.29 2.66
N HIS A 347 27.26 0.90 2.12
CA HIS A 347 28.59 1.45 1.90
C HIS A 347 28.69 2.90 2.37
N ARG A 348 29.43 3.14 3.48
CA ARG A 348 29.71 4.46 4.08
C ARG A 348 28.49 5.36 4.29
N VAL A 349 27.35 4.77 4.68
CA VAL A 349 26.11 5.51 4.93
C VAL A 349 26.25 6.45 6.11
N ASN A 350 25.82 7.71 5.92
CA ASN A 350 25.71 8.72 6.98
C ASN A 350 24.25 9.17 7.05
N LEU A 351 23.63 9.05 8.24
CA LEU A 351 22.24 9.45 8.46
C LEU A 351 22.06 9.97 9.88
N THR A 352 21.43 11.12 10.04
CA THR A 352 21.01 11.64 11.34
C THR A 352 19.50 11.79 11.36
N VAL A 353 18.84 11.24 12.35
CA VAL A 353 17.39 11.31 12.56
C VAL A 353 17.10 12.17 13.79
N ARG A 354 16.24 13.18 13.66
CA ARG A 354 15.88 14.10 14.74
C ARG A 354 14.55 13.70 15.38
N PRO A 355 14.32 14.02 16.68
CA PRO A 355 13.01 13.83 17.30
C PRO A 355 11.90 14.56 16.53
N GLY A 356 10.74 13.91 16.36
CA GLY A 356 9.61 14.44 15.61
C GLY A 356 9.80 14.52 14.09
N GLU A 357 10.99 14.12 13.58
CA GLU A 357 11.26 14.09 12.14
C GLU A 357 10.70 12.80 11.51
N THR A 358 10.04 12.92 10.40
CA THR A 358 9.64 11.78 9.56
C THR A 358 10.49 11.75 8.30
N ILE A 359 11.26 10.67 8.12
CA ILE A 359 12.14 10.43 6.97
C ILE A 359 11.56 9.31 6.12
N ALA A 360 11.37 9.54 4.83
CA ALA A 360 11.14 8.48 3.86
C ALA A 360 12.47 8.02 3.26
N LEU A 361 12.83 6.76 3.54
CA LEU A 361 13.98 6.09 2.96
C LEU A 361 13.54 5.38 1.68
N MET A 362 13.87 5.94 0.53
CA MET A 362 13.44 5.49 -0.78
C MET A 362 14.58 4.82 -1.56
N GLY A 363 14.25 4.06 -2.58
CA GLY A 363 15.20 3.35 -3.43
C GLY A 363 14.63 2.06 -3.99
N ARG A 364 15.28 1.48 -5.00
CA ARG A 364 14.86 0.22 -5.62
C ARG A 364 14.91 -0.95 -4.62
N ASN A 365 14.27 -2.06 -4.98
CA ASN A 365 14.43 -3.31 -4.23
C ASN A 365 15.90 -3.74 -4.27
N GLY A 366 16.43 -4.17 -3.12
CA GLY A 366 17.85 -4.52 -2.98
C GLY A 366 18.81 -3.35 -2.71
N ALA A 367 18.35 -2.08 -2.68
CA ALA A 367 19.21 -0.91 -2.43
C ALA A 367 19.79 -0.83 -1.02
N GLY A 368 19.41 -1.71 -0.08
CA GLY A 368 19.92 -1.74 1.28
C GLY A 368 18.99 -1.13 2.35
N LYS A 369 17.75 -0.71 1.99
CA LYS A 369 16.80 -0.08 2.93
C LYS A 369 16.55 -0.91 4.18
N SER A 370 16.06 -2.15 4.02
CA SER A 370 15.78 -3.06 5.14
C SER A 370 17.06 -3.39 5.93
N THR A 371 18.23 -3.47 5.28
CA THR A 371 19.52 -3.68 5.95
C THR A 371 19.85 -2.51 6.87
N LEU A 372 19.57 -1.27 6.45
CA LEU A 372 19.77 -0.09 7.30
C LEU A 372 18.82 -0.13 8.50
N LEU A 373 17.52 -0.42 8.29
CA LEU A 373 16.56 -0.52 9.39
C LEU A 373 16.93 -1.63 10.39
N THR A 374 17.28 -2.82 9.91
CA THR A 374 17.67 -3.95 10.77
C THR A 374 18.99 -3.70 11.50
N THR A 375 19.90 -2.90 10.94
CA THR A 375 21.12 -2.46 11.65
C THR A 375 20.80 -1.47 12.77
N LEU A 376 19.82 -0.57 12.59
CA LEU A 376 19.36 0.37 13.62
C LEU A 376 18.72 -0.34 14.83
N VAL A 377 18.16 -1.54 14.65
CA VAL A 377 17.64 -2.38 15.75
C VAL A 377 18.63 -3.46 16.20
N GLY A 378 19.90 -3.38 15.76
CA GLY A 378 20.97 -4.25 16.24
C GLY A 378 20.98 -5.69 15.71
N MET A 379 20.13 -6.02 14.72
CA MET A 379 20.11 -7.35 14.09
C MET A 379 21.35 -7.61 13.22
N HIS A 380 22.03 -6.54 12.78
CA HIS A 380 23.28 -6.61 12.05
C HIS A 380 24.34 -5.77 12.75
N GLU A 381 25.51 -6.36 12.95
CA GLU A 381 26.68 -5.64 13.41
C GLU A 381 27.32 -4.88 12.24
N PRO A 382 27.66 -3.58 12.42
CA PRO A 382 28.42 -2.84 11.42
C PRO A 382 29.76 -3.50 11.08
N SER A 383 30.07 -3.67 9.80
CA SER A 383 31.40 -4.10 9.36
C SER A 383 32.41 -2.97 9.53
N SER A 384 31.98 -1.72 9.35
CA SER A 384 32.73 -0.51 9.72
C SER A 384 31.76 0.65 9.96
N GLY A 385 32.28 1.73 10.57
CA GLY A 385 31.45 2.88 10.97
C GLY A 385 30.81 2.68 12.34
N THR A 386 29.84 3.57 12.67
CA THR A 386 29.15 3.55 13.96
C THR A 386 27.67 3.81 13.81
N VAL A 387 26.89 3.16 14.68
CA VAL A 387 25.43 3.36 14.79
C VAL A 387 25.10 3.62 16.26
N ARG A 388 24.37 4.71 16.51
CA ARG A 388 23.83 5.06 17.82
C ARG A 388 22.34 5.37 17.69
N VAL A 389 21.56 4.87 18.64
CA VAL A 389 20.13 5.17 18.78
C VAL A 389 19.90 5.69 20.19
N GLY A 390 19.60 6.97 20.30
CA GLY A 390 19.71 7.68 21.56
C GLY A 390 21.15 7.58 22.12
N ASP A 391 21.28 7.03 23.30
CA ASP A 391 22.56 6.74 23.98
C ASP A 391 23.04 5.28 23.77
N ALA A 392 22.22 4.44 23.16
CA ALA A 392 22.50 3.01 22.94
C ALA A 392 23.30 2.75 21.66
N THR A 393 24.16 1.71 21.71
CA THR A 393 24.79 1.10 20.53
C THR A 393 24.02 -0.20 20.23
N PRO A 394 23.19 -0.25 19.15
CA PRO A 394 22.17 -1.29 19.00
C PRO A 394 22.69 -2.72 19.11
N HIS A 395 23.74 -3.08 18.35
CA HIS A 395 24.31 -4.45 18.33
C HIS A 395 24.99 -4.88 19.64
N ARG A 396 25.20 -3.93 20.60
CA ARG A 396 25.81 -4.21 21.93
C ARG A 396 24.82 -4.07 23.07
N THR A 397 23.59 -3.64 22.77
CA THR A 397 22.55 -3.40 23.77
C THR A 397 21.60 -4.60 23.81
N THR A 398 21.17 -4.98 25.03
CA THR A 398 20.23 -6.10 25.16
C THR A 398 18.91 -5.77 24.49
N PRO A 399 18.23 -6.75 23.86
CA PRO A 399 16.97 -6.51 23.15
C PRO A 399 15.92 -5.79 24.01
N ARG A 400 15.75 -6.19 25.26
CA ARG A 400 14.80 -5.60 26.21
C ARG A 400 15.06 -4.12 26.51
N THR A 401 16.33 -3.72 26.58
CA THR A 401 16.71 -2.32 26.73
C THR A 401 16.47 -1.55 25.45
N LEU A 402 16.81 -2.17 24.30
CA LEU A 402 16.72 -1.54 22.99
C LEU A 402 15.26 -1.23 22.58
N LEU A 403 14.28 -2.04 22.98
CA LEU A 403 12.85 -1.79 22.76
C LEU A 403 12.37 -0.41 23.26
N ARG A 404 13.04 0.15 24.28
CA ARG A 404 12.73 1.49 24.81
C ARG A 404 13.35 2.63 23.99
N HIS A 405 14.23 2.32 23.05
CA HIS A 405 14.92 3.30 22.20
C HIS A 405 14.42 3.27 20.77
N VAL A 406 14.08 2.07 20.27
CA VAL A 406 13.67 1.89 18.87
C VAL A 406 12.71 0.72 18.73
N GLY A 407 11.70 0.91 17.88
CA GLY A 407 10.78 -0.12 17.45
C GLY A 407 10.83 -0.29 15.94
N LEU A 408 10.77 -1.53 15.47
CA LEU A 408 10.72 -1.88 14.04
C LEU A 408 9.44 -2.66 13.73
N VAL A 409 8.69 -2.17 12.77
CA VAL A 409 7.64 -2.95 12.11
C VAL A 409 8.23 -3.47 10.79
N PRO A 410 8.43 -4.79 10.65
CA PRO A 410 9.04 -5.38 9.46
C PRO A 410 8.06 -5.35 8.27
N GLN A 411 8.58 -5.67 7.08
CA GLN A 411 7.82 -5.73 5.83
C GLN A 411 6.64 -6.71 5.90
N GLU A 412 6.81 -7.81 6.64
CA GLU A 412 5.75 -8.79 6.93
C GLU A 412 5.34 -8.64 8.41
N PRO A 413 4.25 -7.93 8.73
CA PRO A 413 3.82 -7.72 10.12
C PRO A 413 3.58 -9.02 10.90
N ARG A 414 3.23 -10.12 10.20
CA ARG A 414 3.06 -11.47 10.79
C ARG A 414 4.33 -11.98 11.49
N ASP A 415 5.51 -11.50 11.11
CA ASP A 415 6.77 -11.93 11.71
C ASP A 415 6.96 -11.40 13.14
N LEU A 416 6.09 -10.49 13.59
CA LEU A 416 6.02 -10.01 14.97
C LEU A 416 4.90 -10.66 15.79
N LEU A 417 4.00 -11.43 15.16
CA LEU A 417 2.77 -11.91 15.77
C LEU A 417 2.84 -13.43 15.94
N TYR A 418 3.12 -13.87 17.16
CA TYR A 418 3.39 -15.29 17.49
C TYR A 418 2.28 -15.97 18.28
N ALA A 419 1.41 -15.19 18.94
CA ALA A 419 0.38 -15.73 19.80
C ALA A 419 -0.85 -16.21 19.00
N ASP A 420 -1.62 -17.13 19.60
CA ASP A 420 -2.81 -17.69 18.97
C ASP A 420 -4.02 -16.74 19.00
N THR A 421 -3.97 -15.67 19.79
CA THR A 421 -5.06 -14.68 19.87
C THR A 421 -4.53 -13.27 20.02
N VAL A 422 -5.33 -12.30 19.61
CA VAL A 422 -5.03 -10.86 19.79
C VAL A 422 -4.80 -10.53 21.26
N ALA A 423 -5.62 -11.08 22.17
CA ALA A 423 -5.46 -10.85 23.61
C ALA A 423 -4.10 -11.37 24.14
N ALA A 424 -3.70 -12.57 23.73
CA ALA A 424 -2.43 -13.15 24.13
C ALA A 424 -1.23 -12.37 23.56
N GLU A 425 -1.33 -11.89 22.32
CA GLU A 425 -0.32 -11.03 21.71
C GLU A 425 -0.14 -9.70 22.48
N CYS A 426 -1.26 -9.06 22.84
CA CYS A 426 -1.24 -7.84 23.66
C CYS A 426 -0.63 -8.07 25.05
N ALA A 427 -0.95 -9.18 25.70
CA ALA A 427 -0.39 -9.52 27.01
C ALA A 427 1.14 -9.78 26.94
N ALA A 428 1.59 -10.44 25.87
CA ALA A 428 3.03 -10.65 25.63
C ALA A 428 3.76 -9.29 25.42
N ALA A 429 3.18 -8.40 24.61
CA ALA A 429 3.72 -7.06 24.37
C ALA A 429 3.84 -6.23 25.66
N ASP A 430 2.80 -6.24 26.51
CA ASP A 430 2.82 -5.56 27.84
C ASP A 430 3.96 -6.10 28.72
N HIS A 431 4.13 -7.43 28.73
CA HIS A 431 5.21 -8.08 29.51
C HIS A 431 6.59 -7.67 29.01
N ASP A 432 6.83 -7.74 27.69
CA ASP A 432 8.14 -7.45 27.10
C ASP A 432 8.53 -5.97 27.22
N ALA A 433 7.55 -5.08 27.06
CA ALA A 433 7.72 -3.65 27.26
C ALA A 433 7.84 -3.26 28.76
N SER A 434 7.53 -4.17 29.68
CA SER A 434 7.33 -3.87 31.11
C SER A 434 6.29 -2.75 31.32
N ALA A 435 5.24 -2.77 30.49
CA ALA A 435 4.12 -1.83 30.55
C ALA A 435 3.02 -2.34 31.50
N PRO A 436 2.12 -1.47 31.98
CA PRO A 436 0.93 -1.90 32.72
C PRO A 436 0.07 -2.85 31.89
N ALA A 437 -0.51 -3.87 32.52
CA ALA A 437 -1.39 -4.82 31.87
C ALA A 437 -2.55 -4.08 31.19
N GLY A 438 -2.84 -4.42 29.93
CA GLY A 438 -3.88 -3.80 29.10
C GLY A 438 -3.40 -2.62 28.24
N SER A 439 -2.14 -2.16 28.40
CA SER A 439 -1.61 -1.01 27.63
C SER A 439 -1.63 -1.27 26.11
N CYS A 440 -1.20 -2.44 25.66
CA CYS A 440 -1.25 -2.83 24.26
C CYS A 440 -2.70 -2.94 23.76
N ARG A 441 -3.60 -3.54 24.56
CA ARG A 441 -5.01 -3.67 24.19
C ARG A 441 -5.69 -2.32 24.04
N ASP A 442 -5.37 -1.34 24.87
CA ASP A 442 -5.85 0.05 24.73
C ASP A 442 -5.39 0.68 23.42
N LEU A 443 -4.14 0.42 23.00
CA LEU A 443 -3.63 0.84 21.70
C LEU A 443 -4.37 0.15 20.55
N VAL A 444 -4.56 -1.17 20.64
CA VAL A 444 -5.33 -1.93 19.65
C VAL A 444 -6.76 -1.41 19.57
N THR A 445 -7.43 -1.13 20.67
CA THR A 445 -8.81 -0.58 20.68
C THR A 445 -8.90 0.76 19.96
N ARG A 446 -7.88 1.61 20.08
CA ARG A 446 -7.83 2.90 19.36
C ARG A 446 -7.57 2.73 17.86
N LEU A 447 -6.77 1.75 17.48
CA LEU A 447 -6.39 1.50 16.07
C LEU A 447 -7.39 0.60 15.35
N LEU A 448 -7.99 -0.34 16.07
CA LEU A 448 -8.84 -1.43 15.59
C LEU A 448 -10.00 -1.67 16.56
N PRO A 449 -10.98 -0.77 16.65
CA PRO A 449 -12.05 -0.85 17.66
C PRO A 449 -12.89 -2.14 17.55
N ASP A 450 -13.01 -2.72 16.36
CA ASP A 450 -13.91 -3.84 16.06
C ASP A 450 -13.23 -5.22 16.06
N VAL A 451 -11.96 -5.33 16.49
CA VAL A 451 -11.24 -6.61 16.48
C VAL A 451 -11.44 -7.32 17.82
N PRO A 452 -12.10 -8.52 17.82
CA PRO A 452 -12.30 -9.32 19.04
C PRO A 452 -10.98 -9.90 19.58
N ASP A 453 -10.92 -10.07 20.89
CA ASP A 453 -9.77 -10.61 21.61
C ASP A 453 -9.40 -12.07 21.23
N SER A 454 -10.41 -12.85 20.85
CA SER A 454 -10.28 -14.28 20.54
C SER A 454 -9.81 -14.57 19.11
N VAL A 455 -9.73 -13.57 18.24
CA VAL A 455 -9.33 -13.76 16.84
C VAL A 455 -7.84 -14.08 16.76
N HIS A 456 -7.50 -15.07 15.93
CA HIS A 456 -6.11 -15.39 15.64
C HIS A 456 -5.51 -14.29 14.73
N PRO A 457 -4.28 -13.79 14.98
CA PRO A 457 -3.64 -12.76 14.16
C PRO A 457 -3.55 -13.09 12.65
N ARG A 458 -3.53 -14.38 12.30
CA ARG A 458 -3.53 -14.83 10.89
C ARG A 458 -4.85 -14.58 10.16
N ASP A 459 -5.96 -14.50 10.89
CA ASP A 459 -7.30 -14.28 10.34
C ASP A 459 -7.60 -12.78 10.13
N LEU A 460 -6.71 -11.90 10.59
CA LEU A 460 -6.80 -10.47 10.38
C LEU A 460 -6.45 -10.10 8.93
N SER A 461 -7.10 -9.04 8.41
CA SER A 461 -6.67 -8.43 7.16
C SER A 461 -5.27 -7.84 7.26
N GLU A 462 -4.60 -7.58 6.14
CA GLU A 462 -3.26 -6.97 6.12
C GLU A 462 -3.21 -5.65 6.92
N GLY A 463 -4.21 -4.78 6.73
CA GLY A 463 -4.30 -3.52 7.48
C GLY A 463 -4.51 -3.72 8.98
N GLN A 464 -5.30 -4.71 9.37
CA GLN A 464 -5.50 -5.06 10.77
C GLN A 464 -4.23 -5.67 11.40
N ARG A 465 -3.53 -6.54 10.67
CA ARG A 465 -2.23 -7.09 11.12
C ARG A 465 -1.19 -6.01 11.31
N LEU A 466 -1.08 -5.07 10.38
CA LEU A 466 -0.17 -3.94 10.51
C LEU A 466 -0.51 -3.09 11.74
N ALA A 467 -1.79 -2.79 11.96
CA ALA A 467 -2.21 -1.99 13.11
C ALA A 467 -1.96 -2.72 14.44
N LEU A 468 -2.15 -4.06 14.50
CA LEU A 468 -1.79 -4.88 15.65
C LEU A 468 -0.27 -4.86 15.89
N ALA A 469 0.56 -5.07 14.86
CA ALA A 469 2.01 -5.00 14.97
C ALA A 469 2.49 -3.61 15.42
N LEU A 470 1.88 -2.55 14.91
CA LEU A 470 2.13 -1.18 15.39
C LEU A 470 1.78 -1.01 16.87
N ALA A 471 0.64 -1.53 17.33
CA ALA A 471 0.25 -1.47 18.75
C ALA A 471 1.25 -2.21 19.63
N VAL A 472 1.70 -3.40 19.22
CA VAL A 472 2.74 -4.19 19.90
C VAL A 472 4.02 -3.37 20.04
N VAL A 473 4.53 -2.80 18.96
CA VAL A 473 5.77 -2.00 18.96
C VAL A 473 5.60 -0.72 19.80
N LEU A 474 4.48 -0.02 19.69
CA LEU A 474 4.21 1.22 20.41
C LEU A 474 3.96 1.04 21.90
N THR A 475 3.71 -0.18 22.38
CA THR A 475 3.54 -0.50 23.80
C THR A 475 4.79 -0.10 24.61
N ALA A 476 5.97 -0.24 24.04
CA ALA A 476 7.23 0.20 24.65
C ALA A 476 7.49 1.72 24.54
N ARG A 477 6.66 2.47 23.80
CA ARG A 477 6.80 3.92 23.52
C ARG A 477 8.19 4.32 23.01
N PRO A 478 8.73 3.67 21.99
CA PRO A 478 10.07 3.98 21.50
C PRO A 478 10.11 5.38 20.90
N PRO A 479 11.12 6.22 21.20
CA PRO A 479 11.28 7.54 20.57
C PRO A 479 11.61 7.48 19.08
N LEU A 480 12.12 6.33 18.58
CA LEU A 480 12.37 6.07 17.16
C LEU A 480 11.51 4.90 16.68
N LEU A 481 10.71 5.15 15.65
CA LEU A 481 9.88 4.15 14.98
C LEU A 481 10.41 3.89 13.57
N LEU A 482 10.68 2.65 13.27
CA LEU A 482 11.13 2.18 11.96
C LEU A 482 10.03 1.35 11.31
N LEU A 483 9.71 1.64 10.04
CA LEU A 483 8.66 0.95 9.29
C LEU A 483 9.25 0.47 7.96
N ASP A 484 9.15 -0.81 7.66
CA ASP A 484 9.62 -1.37 6.39
C ASP A 484 8.43 -1.71 5.50
N GLU A 485 8.24 -0.95 4.41
CA GLU A 485 7.15 -1.08 3.42
C GLU A 485 5.74 -1.19 4.01
N PRO A 486 5.33 -0.31 4.95
CA PRO A 486 4.09 -0.49 5.72
C PRO A 486 2.80 -0.31 4.92
N THR A 487 2.87 0.10 3.64
CA THR A 487 1.67 0.23 2.78
C THR A 487 1.43 -0.99 1.91
N ARG A 488 2.25 -2.04 2.04
CA ARG A 488 2.06 -3.27 1.27
C ARG A 488 0.73 -3.93 1.64
N GLY A 489 -0.09 -4.28 0.64
CA GLY A 489 -1.41 -4.90 0.84
C GLY A 489 -2.47 -3.98 1.48
N LEU A 490 -2.20 -2.68 1.67
CA LEU A 490 -3.19 -1.73 2.16
C LEU A 490 -3.98 -1.10 1.03
N ASP A 491 -5.28 -0.99 1.23
CA ASP A 491 -6.14 -0.14 0.41
C ASP A 491 -5.99 1.35 0.76
N TYR A 492 -6.60 2.22 -0.05
CA TYR A 492 -6.52 3.68 0.14
C TYR A 492 -7.06 4.13 1.50
N ALA A 493 -8.10 3.48 2.04
CA ALA A 493 -8.68 3.85 3.34
C ALA A 493 -7.75 3.46 4.51
N ALA A 494 -7.17 2.26 4.46
CA ALA A 494 -6.18 1.81 5.44
C ALA A 494 -4.90 2.65 5.37
N LYS A 495 -4.45 3.02 4.14
CA LYS A 495 -3.32 3.92 3.94
C LYS A 495 -3.59 5.31 4.53
N ALA A 496 -4.77 5.89 4.33
CA ALA A 496 -5.13 7.18 4.90
C ALA A 496 -5.09 7.14 6.44
N ARG A 497 -5.66 6.10 7.07
CA ARG A 497 -5.60 5.91 8.53
C ARG A 497 -4.17 5.77 9.05
N LEU A 498 -3.32 5.04 8.31
CA LEU A 498 -1.89 4.94 8.65
C LEU A 498 -1.21 6.31 8.62
N ILE A 499 -1.46 7.13 7.59
CA ILE A 499 -0.92 8.49 7.47
C ILE A 499 -1.34 9.35 8.66
N GLU A 500 -2.63 9.35 9.03
CA GLU A 500 -3.14 10.10 10.18
C GLU A 500 -2.46 9.66 11.49
N LEU A 501 -2.31 8.36 11.70
CA LEU A 501 -1.62 7.80 12.86
C LEU A 501 -0.17 8.25 12.94
N LEU A 502 0.58 8.12 11.84
CA LEU A 502 1.99 8.49 11.80
C LEU A 502 2.20 10.00 11.98
N HIS A 503 1.30 10.83 11.46
CA HIS A 503 1.31 12.27 11.75
C HIS A 503 1.07 12.56 13.24
N ALA A 504 0.15 11.85 13.90
CA ALA A 504 -0.10 12.00 15.32
C ALA A 504 1.14 11.61 16.14
N LEU A 505 1.77 10.48 15.84
CA LEU A 505 2.99 10.03 16.51
C LEU A 505 4.17 11.00 16.32
N ALA A 506 4.36 11.54 15.10
CA ALA A 506 5.37 12.57 14.86
C ALA A 506 5.09 13.84 15.66
N ALA A 507 3.82 14.27 15.79
CA ALA A 507 3.42 15.41 16.59
C ALA A 507 3.61 15.17 18.10
N GLU A 508 3.58 13.92 18.56
CA GLU A 508 3.91 13.51 19.93
C GLU A 508 5.44 13.47 20.17
N GLY A 509 6.25 13.67 19.13
CA GLY A 509 7.72 13.74 19.20
C GLY A 509 8.45 12.47 18.78
N HIS A 510 7.74 11.43 18.35
CA HIS A 510 8.37 10.23 17.79
C HIS A 510 9.12 10.57 16.49
N ALA A 511 10.37 10.15 16.40
CA ALA A 511 11.10 10.13 15.12
C ALA A 511 10.65 8.91 14.31
N ILE A 512 10.40 9.09 13.02
CA ILE A 512 9.90 8.02 12.14
C ILE A 512 10.83 7.87 10.95
N VAL A 513 11.33 6.65 10.70
CA VAL A 513 12.03 6.30 9.46
C VAL A 513 11.22 5.24 8.73
N LEU A 514 10.77 5.60 7.54
CA LEU A 514 9.85 4.81 6.73
C LEU A 514 10.59 4.35 5.47
N ALA A 515 10.98 3.09 5.38
CA ALA A 515 11.47 2.52 4.13
C ALA A 515 10.27 2.25 3.21
N THR A 516 10.26 2.85 2.03
CA THR A 516 9.14 2.69 1.10
C THR A 516 9.54 2.99 -0.35
N HIS A 517 8.82 2.38 -1.28
CA HIS A 517 8.80 2.76 -2.69
C HIS A 517 7.50 3.49 -3.08
N ASP A 518 6.61 3.74 -2.11
CA ASP A 518 5.35 4.46 -2.32
C ASP A 518 5.61 5.98 -2.25
N VAL A 519 5.73 6.59 -3.45
CA VAL A 519 6.02 8.02 -3.59
C VAL A 519 4.89 8.92 -3.08
N GLU A 520 3.64 8.45 -3.17
CA GLU A 520 2.47 9.18 -2.67
C GLU A 520 2.47 9.23 -1.14
N LEU A 521 2.81 8.10 -0.48
CA LEU A 521 2.98 8.05 0.96
C LEU A 521 4.11 8.98 1.43
N ALA A 522 5.27 8.90 0.77
CA ALA A 522 6.41 9.75 1.10
C ALA A 522 6.05 11.25 0.96
N ALA A 523 5.32 11.62 -0.09
CA ALA A 523 4.89 12.99 -0.33
C ALA A 523 3.89 13.49 0.71
N GLU A 524 2.98 12.67 1.20
CA GLU A 524 1.99 13.06 2.23
C GLU A 524 2.63 13.17 3.62
N LEU A 525 3.56 12.26 3.98
CA LEU A 525 4.00 12.07 5.35
C LEU A 525 5.39 12.63 5.65
N ALA A 526 6.36 12.46 4.74
CA ALA A 526 7.76 12.71 5.06
C ALA A 526 8.13 14.19 5.07
N HIS A 527 8.89 14.63 6.08
CA HIS A 527 9.55 15.92 6.11
C HIS A 527 10.79 15.93 5.23
N ARG A 528 11.48 14.79 5.17
CA ARG A 528 12.74 14.60 4.47
C ARG A 528 12.74 13.28 3.72
N VAL A 529 13.33 13.28 2.54
CA VAL A 529 13.51 12.06 1.72
C VAL A 529 14.99 11.76 1.59
N VAL A 530 15.34 10.51 1.83
CA VAL A 530 16.67 9.94 1.63
C VAL A 530 16.57 8.87 0.54
N ILE A 531 17.31 9.03 -0.55
CA ILE A 531 17.34 8.02 -1.62
C ILE A 531 18.58 7.17 -1.48
N LEU A 532 18.38 5.86 -1.36
CA LEU A 532 19.41 4.85 -1.30
C LEU A 532 19.53 4.13 -2.66
N ALA A 533 20.73 4.02 -3.18
CA ALA A 533 21.04 3.24 -4.39
C ALA A 533 22.37 2.51 -4.18
N ASP A 534 22.40 1.23 -4.52
CA ASP A 534 23.57 0.35 -4.42
C ASP A 534 24.31 0.45 -3.06
N GLY A 535 23.54 0.56 -1.98
CA GLY A 535 24.05 0.66 -0.61
C GLY A 535 24.55 2.05 -0.19
N GLU A 536 24.44 3.08 -1.05
CA GLU A 536 24.89 4.46 -0.77
C GLU A 536 23.70 5.44 -0.75
N ILE A 537 23.80 6.51 0.03
CA ILE A 537 22.87 7.63 -0.02
C ILE A 537 23.25 8.52 -1.19
N VAL A 538 22.37 8.59 -2.20
CA VAL A 538 22.58 9.39 -3.41
C VAL A 538 21.82 10.73 -3.38
N ALA A 539 20.81 10.87 -2.52
CA ALA A 539 20.12 12.13 -2.26
C ALA A 539 19.59 12.15 -0.83
N ASP A 540 19.63 13.32 -0.22
CA ASP A 540 19.18 13.57 1.14
C ASP A 540 18.76 15.04 1.29
N GLY A 541 17.51 15.31 1.57
CA GLY A 541 17.00 16.67 1.68
C GLY A 541 15.49 16.75 1.93
N PRO A 542 14.96 18.00 1.98
CA PRO A 542 13.53 18.23 2.12
C PRO A 542 12.73 17.49 1.03
N THR A 543 11.56 16.97 1.39
CA THR A 543 10.76 16.15 0.46
C THR A 543 10.39 16.88 -0.82
N ASP A 544 10.07 18.17 -0.73
CA ASP A 544 9.69 19.02 -1.87
C ASP A 544 10.86 19.22 -2.86
N GLU A 545 12.10 19.27 -2.38
CA GLU A 545 13.27 19.39 -3.24
C GLU A 545 13.65 18.05 -3.88
N VAL A 546 13.78 16.99 -3.07
CA VAL A 546 14.26 15.68 -3.53
C VAL A 546 13.25 15.02 -4.47
N VAL A 547 11.95 15.07 -4.11
CA VAL A 547 10.90 14.39 -4.86
C VAL A 547 10.61 15.09 -6.20
N VAL A 548 10.65 16.43 -6.25
CA VAL A 548 10.42 17.19 -7.49
C VAL A 548 11.61 17.04 -8.45
N SER A 549 12.84 16.96 -7.93
CA SER A 549 14.04 16.82 -8.77
C SER A 549 14.18 15.44 -9.42
N SER A 550 13.44 14.44 -8.96
CA SER A 550 13.52 13.06 -9.48
C SER A 550 12.21 12.62 -10.15
N PRO A 551 12.14 12.55 -11.49
CA PRO A 551 10.92 12.13 -12.21
C PRO A 551 10.37 10.77 -11.78
N SER A 552 11.24 9.82 -11.41
CA SER A 552 10.86 8.48 -10.97
C SER A 552 10.19 8.47 -9.59
N PHE A 553 10.56 9.41 -8.71
CA PHE A 553 10.05 9.52 -7.35
C PHE A 553 9.06 10.68 -7.17
N ALA A 554 8.68 11.37 -8.25
CA ALA A 554 7.68 12.43 -8.18
C ALA A 554 6.27 11.86 -8.09
N PRO A 555 5.41 12.32 -7.14
CA PRO A 555 4.00 11.93 -7.06
C PRO A 555 3.19 12.41 -8.26
N GLN A 556 2.02 11.81 -8.48
CA GLN A 556 1.18 12.12 -9.63
C GLN A 556 0.80 13.60 -9.68
N VAL A 557 0.43 14.19 -8.54
CA VAL A 557 0.05 15.62 -8.46
C VAL A 557 1.20 16.52 -8.88
N SER A 558 2.42 16.27 -8.39
CA SER A 558 3.62 17.02 -8.79
C SER A 558 3.88 16.90 -10.30
N LYS A 559 3.78 15.70 -10.86
CA LYS A 559 3.90 15.48 -12.30
C LYS A 559 2.85 16.26 -13.10
N VAL A 560 1.60 16.33 -12.62
CA VAL A 560 0.49 17.02 -13.28
C VAL A 560 0.65 18.54 -13.19
N LEU A 561 1.02 19.06 -12.02
CA LEU A 561 1.05 20.50 -11.75
C LEU A 561 2.40 21.16 -12.02
N ALA A 562 3.44 20.41 -12.41
CA ALA A 562 4.75 20.99 -12.75
C ALA A 562 4.62 22.18 -13.71
N PRO A 563 5.37 23.30 -13.49
CA PRO A 563 6.50 23.45 -12.55
C PRO A 563 6.11 23.91 -11.12
N LEU A 564 4.85 23.94 -10.77
CA LEU A 564 4.40 24.38 -9.44
C LEU A 564 4.76 23.34 -8.35
N PRO A 565 5.12 23.79 -7.12
CA PRO A 565 5.63 22.91 -6.06
C PRO A 565 4.52 22.20 -5.26
N TRP A 566 3.47 21.73 -5.92
CA TRP A 566 2.37 21.00 -5.30
C TRP A 566 2.64 19.49 -5.37
N LEU A 567 2.61 18.83 -4.24
CA LEU A 567 2.97 17.41 -4.15
C LEU A 567 1.77 16.48 -4.01
N THR A 568 0.72 16.94 -3.30
CA THR A 568 -0.39 16.07 -2.91
C THR A 568 -1.75 16.69 -3.18
N VAL A 569 -2.77 15.83 -3.33
CA VAL A 569 -4.17 16.27 -3.48
C VAL A 569 -4.63 17.03 -2.24
N SER A 570 -4.21 16.57 -1.06
CA SER A 570 -4.54 17.19 0.23
C SER A 570 -4.05 18.64 0.33
N GLN A 571 -2.85 18.94 -0.19
CA GLN A 571 -2.35 20.30 -0.26
C GLN A 571 -3.19 21.19 -1.19
N VAL A 572 -3.54 20.68 -2.37
CA VAL A 572 -4.35 21.42 -3.35
C VAL A 572 -5.75 21.69 -2.80
N ALA A 573 -6.39 20.68 -2.18
CA ALA A 573 -7.72 20.82 -1.59
C ALA A 573 -7.75 21.93 -0.52
N ARG A 574 -6.83 21.87 0.45
CA ARG A 574 -6.73 22.88 1.52
C ARG A 574 -6.50 24.29 1.00
N ALA A 575 -5.68 24.45 -0.03
CA ALA A 575 -5.40 25.77 -0.61
C ALA A 575 -6.61 26.34 -1.36
N LEU A 576 -7.41 25.50 -2.00
CA LEU A 576 -8.64 25.92 -2.67
C LEU A 576 -9.76 26.25 -1.69
N GLU A 577 -9.91 25.48 -0.59
CA GLU A 577 -10.87 25.71 0.50
C GLU A 577 -10.57 27.02 1.26
N ALA A 578 -9.29 27.31 1.53
CA ALA A 578 -8.89 28.54 2.22
C ALA A 578 -9.25 29.81 1.44
N ARG A 579 -9.60 29.70 0.15
CA ARG A 579 -9.97 30.81 -0.74
C ARG A 579 -11.48 30.87 -1.05
N ALA A 580 -12.23 29.80 -0.77
CA ALA A 580 -13.67 29.75 -0.95
C ALA A 580 -14.41 30.42 0.22
#